data_25b64e461d9b6f44f82d93e5a44bb5be
#
_entry.id   25b64e461d9b6f44f82d93e5a44bb5be
#
_cell.length_a   1.000
_cell.length_b   1.000
_cell.length_c   1.000
_cell.angle_alpha   90.00
_cell.angle_beta   90.00
_cell.angle_gamma   90.00
#
_symmetry.space_group_name_H-M   'P 1'
#
loop_
_entity.id
_entity.type
_entity.pdbx_description
1 polymer ?
#
loop_
_entity_poly.entity_id
_entity_poly.type
_entity_poly.pdbx_seq_one_letter_code
_entity_poly.pdbx_strand_id
1 'polypeptide(L)'
;MKDPRGILRMIELTRLNGSHLTINCDLIKYAEAAPDTVITLITGEKLVVLEPCSEILARTLRYRASVMRAAWPEAAAALSAKAAHEAEQFIRDKQHESSQD
;
A
#
# COMPACT_ATOMS: atom_id res chain seq x y z
N MET A 1 -18.50 -13.66 14.42
CA MET A 1 -18.25 -12.94 13.16
C MET A 1 -16.97 -12.13 13.29
N LYS A 2 -16.14 -12.19 12.27
CA LYS A 2 -14.87 -11.47 12.31
C LYS A 2 -15.11 -9.96 12.26
N ASP A 3 -14.28 -9.22 12.98
CA ASP A 3 -14.30 -7.78 12.97
C ASP A 3 -13.96 -7.30 11.53
N PRO A 4 -14.86 -6.54 10.87
CA PRO A 4 -14.57 -6.00 9.53
C PRO A 4 -13.27 -5.21 9.47
N ARG A 5 -12.90 -4.56 10.57
CA ARG A 5 -11.65 -3.81 10.65
C ARG A 5 -10.43 -4.71 10.55
N GLY A 6 -10.51 -5.93 11.09
CA GLY A 6 -9.44 -6.91 10.98
C GLY A 6 -9.20 -7.33 9.53
N ILE A 7 -10.28 -7.52 8.76
CA ILE A 7 -10.19 -7.86 7.35
C ILE A 7 -9.64 -6.68 6.55
N LEU A 8 -10.08 -5.45 6.86
CA LEU A 8 -9.69 -4.24 6.13
C LEU A 8 -8.21 -3.87 6.34
N ARG A 9 -7.58 -4.38 7.40
CA ARG A 9 -6.17 -4.13 7.68
C ARG A 9 -5.24 -5.05 6.92
N MET A 10 -5.80 -6.09 6.29
CA MET A 10 -4.99 -7.06 5.57
C MET A 10 -4.87 -6.69 4.11
N ILE A 11 -3.63 -6.74 3.60
CA ILE A 11 -3.38 -6.60 2.17
C ILE A 11 -2.73 -7.89 1.69
N GLU A 12 -3.02 -8.27 0.46
CA GLU A 12 -2.48 -9.47 -0.15
C GLU A 12 -1.27 -9.10 -1.00
N LEU A 13 -0.18 -9.83 -0.82
CA LEU A 13 1.07 -9.63 -1.55
C LEU A 13 1.57 -10.97 -2.05
N THR A 14 2.53 -10.93 -2.96
CA THR A 14 3.11 -12.13 -3.57
C THR A 14 4.60 -12.19 -3.25
N ARG A 15 5.04 -13.30 -2.66
CA ARG A 15 6.45 -13.53 -2.39
C ARG A 15 7.20 -13.79 -3.69
N LEU A 16 8.53 -13.68 -3.64
CA LEU A 16 9.38 -13.93 -4.81
C LEU A 16 9.15 -15.31 -5.42
N ASN A 17 8.85 -16.32 -4.62
CA ASN A 17 8.60 -17.67 -5.10
C ASN A 17 7.20 -17.87 -5.71
N GLY A 18 6.42 -16.81 -5.79
CA GLY A 18 5.07 -16.86 -6.35
C GLY A 18 3.97 -17.18 -5.35
N SER A 19 4.31 -17.55 -4.12
CA SER A 19 3.28 -17.83 -3.11
C SER A 19 2.66 -16.54 -2.60
N HIS A 20 1.36 -16.60 -2.30
CA HIS A 20 0.64 -15.45 -1.77
C HIS A 20 0.78 -15.36 -0.28
N LEU A 21 0.80 -14.14 0.23
CA LEU A 21 0.73 -13.90 1.66
C LEU A 21 -0.22 -12.75 1.93
N THR A 22 -0.85 -12.80 3.09
CA THR A 22 -1.73 -11.72 3.55
C THR A 22 -1.08 -11.11 4.78
N ILE A 23 -0.92 -9.80 4.78
CA ILE A 23 -0.21 -9.12 5.86
C ILE A 23 -1.05 -7.95 6.37
N ASN A 24 -0.97 -7.71 7.68
CA ASN A 24 -1.59 -6.55 8.29
C ASN A 24 -0.74 -5.32 7.92
N CYS A 25 -1.32 -4.39 7.17
CA CYS A 25 -0.59 -3.22 6.70
C CYS A 25 -0.12 -2.30 7.83
N ASP A 26 -0.72 -2.38 9.01
CA ASP A 26 -0.28 -1.60 10.16
C ASP A 26 1.04 -2.10 10.74
N LEU A 27 1.47 -3.30 10.35
CA LEU A 27 2.76 -3.84 10.79
C LEU A 27 3.91 -3.41 9.88
N ILE A 28 3.62 -2.76 8.76
CA ILE A 28 4.64 -2.30 7.82
C ILE A 28 5.26 -1.01 8.34
N LYS A 29 6.57 -1.05 8.57
CA LYS A 29 7.31 0.13 8.97
C LYS A 29 7.68 0.97 7.75
N TYR A 30 8.25 0.32 6.73
CA TYR A 30 8.57 0.97 5.45
C TYR A 30 8.80 -0.08 4.38
N ALA A 31 8.79 0.34 3.13
CA ALA A 31 9.09 -0.49 1.98
C ALA A 31 10.14 0.20 1.11
N GLU A 32 11.07 -0.56 0.58
CA GLU A 32 12.14 -0.06 -0.28
C GLU A 32 12.15 -0.85 -1.59
N ALA A 33 12.50 -0.18 -2.68
CA ALA A 33 12.57 -0.79 -4.00
C ALA A 33 14.02 -0.78 -4.50
N ALA A 34 14.82 -1.80 -4.09
CA ALA A 34 16.22 -1.83 -4.49
C ALA A 34 16.85 -3.21 -4.36
N PRO A 35 16.99 -3.98 -5.43
CA PRO A 35 16.27 -3.95 -6.71
C PRO A 35 14.85 -4.47 -6.62
N ASP A 36 14.57 -5.37 -5.66
CA ASP A 36 13.24 -5.89 -5.40
C ASP A 36 12.57 -5.10 -4.28
N THR A 37 11.26 -5.19 -4.19
CA THR A 37 10.53 -4.55 -3.10
C THR A 37 10.76 -5.31 -1.80
N VAL A 38 11.37 -4.65 -0.83
CA VAL A 38 11.61 -5.20 0.50
C VAL A 38 10.75 -4.44 1.51
N ILE A 39 9.89 -5.16 2.20
CA ILE A 39 9.05 -4.60 3.25
C ILE A 39 9.71 -4.90 4.59
N THR A 40 9.91 -3.86 5.40
CA THR A 40 10.41 -4.01 6.76
C THR A 40 9.24 -3.83 7.72
N LEU A 41 9.03 -4.83 8.56
CA LEU A 41 7.97 -4.79 9.56
C LEU A 41 8.45 -4.09 10.83
N ILE A 42 7.51 -3.68 11.65
CA ILE A 42 7.83 -3.01 12.92
C ILE A 42 8.66 -3.89 13.86
N THR A 43 8.61 -5.21 13.67
CA THR A 43 9.42 -6.18 14.42
C THR A 43 10.87 -6.25 13.93
N GLY A 44 11.17 -5.61 12.80
CA GLY A 44 12.48 -5.69 12.15
C GLY A 44 12.57 -6.79 11.10
N GLU A 45 11.58 -7.66 11.02
CA GLU A 45 11.54 -8.71 10.01
C GLU A 45 11.38 -8.10 8.61
N LYS A 46 12.05 -8.69 7.62
CA LYS A 46 12.00 -8.22 6.24
C LYS A 46 11.36 -9.26 5.34
N LEU A 47 10.53 -8.78 4.42
CA LEU A 47 9.86 -9.62 3.44
C LEU A 47 10.14 -9.07 2.05
N VAL A 48 10.45 -9.96 1.10
CA VAL A 48 10.66 -9.56 -0.29
C VAL A 48 9.43 -9.98 -1.08
N VAL A 49 8.83 -9.02 -1.80
CA VAL A 49 7.60 -9.25 -2.55
C VAL A 49 7.75 -8.78 -3.99
N LEU A 50 6.85 -9.28 -4.85
CA LEU A 50 6.87 -8.95 -6.28
C LEU A 50 6.19 -7.61 -6.57
N GLU A 51 5.22 -7.21 -5.77
CA GLU A 51 4.50 -5.96 -5.98
C GLU A 51 5.44 -4.76 -5.81
N PRO A 52 5.36 -3.76 -6.68
CA PRO A 52 6.14 -2.54 -6.50
C PRO A 52 5.62 -1.73 -5.31
N CYS A 53 6.46 -0.86 -4.76
CA CYS A 53 6.10 -0.03 -3.62
C CYS A 53 4.84 0.81 -3.89
N SER A 54 4.65 1.27 -5.13
CA SER A 54 3.46 2.02 -5.51
C SER A 54 2.18 1.21 -5.34
N GLU A 55 2.22 -0.09 -5.63
CA GLU A 55 1.06 -0.95 -5.45
C GLU A 55 0.78 -1.22 -3.96
N ILE A 56 1.82 -1.38 -3.16
CA ILE A 56 1.67 -1.55 -1.72
C ILE A 56 1.02 -0.32 -1.12
N LEU A 57 1.48 0.86 -1.53
CA LEU A 57 0.90 2.13 -1.09
C LEU A 57 -0.58 2.23 -1.51
N ALA A 58 -0.89 1.88 -2.75
CA ALA A 58 -2.26 1.92 -3.25
C ALA A 58 -3.18 0.99 -2.46
N ARG A 59 -2.73 -0.21 -2.13
CA ARG A 59 -3.51 -1.17 -1.35
C ARG A 59 -3.74 -0.68 0.07
N THR A 60 -2.73 -0.08 0.69
CA THR A 60 -2.86 0.49 2.04
C THR A 60 -3.83 1.65 2.05
N LEU A 61 -3.76 2.53 1.06
CA LEU A 61 -4.67 3.67 0.96
C LEU A 61 -6.12 3.23 0.71
N ARG A 62 -6.31 2.20 -0.09
CA ARG A 62 -7.66 1.63 -0.29
C ARG A 62 -8.23 1.07 1.00
N TYR A 63 -7.39 0.41 1.79
CA TYR A 63 -7.82 -0.06 3.11
C TYR A 63 -8.28 1.12 3.98
N ARG A 64 -7.48 2.17 4.08
CA ARG A 64 -7.83 3.35 4.89
C ARG A 64 -9.10 4.02 4.42
N ALA A 65 -9.28 4.15 3.11
CA ALA A 65 -10.49 4.72 2.54
C ALA A 65 -11.72 3.88 2.87
N SER A 66 -11.60 2.55 2.85
CA SER A 66 -12.68 1.65 3.20
C SER A 66 -13.12 1.80 4.66
N VAL A 67 -12.15 1.94 5.57
CA VAL A 67 -12.44 2.17 6.99
C VAL A 67 -13.15 3.50 7.18
N MET A 68 -12.67 4.56 6.56
CA MET A 68 -13.25 5.89 6.66
C MET A 68 -14.65 5.93 6.06
N ARG A 69 -14.88 5.20 4.96
CA ARG A 69 -16.19 5.15 4.31
C ARG A 69 -17.24 4.54 5.23
N ALA A 70 -16.85 3.53 6.01
CA ALA A 70 -17.75 2.90 6.95
C ALA A 70 -18.06 3.79 8.15
N ALA A 71 -17.09 4.57 8.61
CA ALA A 71 -17.22 5.41 9.79
C ALA A 71 -17.62 6.85 9.47
N TRP A 72 -17.17 7.38 8.33
CA TRP A 72 -17.36 8.77 7.96
C TRP A 72 -17.29 8.91 6.44
N PRO A 73 -18.40 8.66 5.73
CA PRO A 73 -18.39 8.59 4.27
C PRO A 73 -17.88 9.86 3.56
N GLU A 74 -18.19 11.03 4.08
CA GLU A 74 -17.76 12.28 3.48
C GLU A 74 -16.25 12.45 3.55
N ALA A 75 -15.66 12.12 4.70
CA ALA A 75 -14.22 12.17 4.87
C ALA A 75 -13.52 11.12 4.01
N ALA A 76 -14.14 9.96 3.84
CA ALA A 76 -13.59 8.90 2.99
C ALA A 76 -13.51 9.34 1.54
N ALA A 77 -14.52 10.03 1.03
CA ALA A 77 -14.52 10.53 -0.34
C ALA A 77 -13.38 11.53 -0.55
N ALA A 78 -13.19 12.46 0.39
CA ALA A 78 -12.12 13.44 0.33
C ALA A 78 -10.74 12.77 0.41
N LEU A 79 -10.59 11.79 1.28
CA LEU A 79 -9.33 11.05 1.45
C LEU A 79 -8.98 10.27 0.19
N SER A 80 -9.96 9.62 -0.43
CA SER A 80 -9.74 8.86 -1.66
C SER A 80 -9.31 9.76 -2.81
N ALA A 81 -9.95 10.92 -2.94
CA ALA A 81 -9.59 11.90 -3.98
C ALA A 81 -8.16 12.41 -3.78
N LYS A 82 -7.79 12.70 -2.53
CA LYS A 82 -6.45 13.15 -2.20
C LYS A 82 -5.41 12.08 -2.49
N ALA A 83 -5.69 10.84 -2.11
CA ALA A 83 -4.77 9.73 -2.34
C ALA A 83 -4.57 9.48 -3.84
N ALA A 84 -5.63 9.54 -4.63
CA ALA A 84 -5.55 9.39 -6.08
C ALA A 84 -4.69 10.50 -6.70
N HIS A 85 -4.88 11.73 -6.24
CA HIS A 85 -4.10 12.87 -6.72
C HIS A 85 -2.62 12.72 -6.39
N GLU A 86 -2.30 12.32 -5.16
CA GLU A 86 -0.92 12.12 -4.73
C GLU A 86 -0.24 10.99 -5.51
N ALA A 87 -0.95 9.89 -5.75
CA ALA A 87 -0.43 8.77 -6.52
C ALA A 87 -0.17 9.19 -7.97
N GLU A 88 -1.08 9.95 -8.56
CA GLU A 88 -0.95 10.46 -9.90
C GLU A 88 0.26 11.40 -10.03
N GLN A 89 0.44 12.27 -9.04
CA GLN A 89 1.57 13.18 -8.99
C GLN A 89 2.89 12.43 -8.87
N PHE A 90 2.92 11.40 -8.04
CA PHE A 90 4.11 10.56 -7.88
C PHE A 90 4.51 9.89 -9.20
N ILE A 91 3.54 9.34 -9.92
CA ILE A 91 3.79 8.70 -11.22
C ILE A 91 4.28 9.72 -12.24
N ARG A 92 3.67 10.90 -12.26
CA ARG A 92 4.06 11.98 -13.16
C ARG A 92 5.49 12.42 -12.92
N ASP A 93 5.88 12.57 -11.65
CA ASP A 93 7.24 12.96 -11.28
C ASP A 93 8.25 11.91 -11.71
N LYS A 94 7.92 10.63 -11.56
CA LYS A 94 8.77 9.53 -11.99
C LYS A 94 8.96 9.51 -13.51
N GLN A 95 7.87 9.74 -14.25
CA GLN A 95 7.96 9.82 -15.72
C GLN A 95 8.79 11.00 -16.18
N HIS A 96 8.68 12.12 -15.48
CA HIS A 96 9.46 13.31 -15.79
C HIS A 96 10.96 13.05 -15.56
N GLU A 97 11.32 12.42 -14.47
CA GLU A 97 12.71 12.04 -14.20
C GLU A 97 13.27 11.13 -15.29
N SER A 98 12.49 10.14 -15.73
CA SER A 98 12.90 9.23 -16.79
C SER A 98 13.10 9.95 -18.12
N SER A 99 12.28 10.95 -18.42
CA SER A 99 12.36 11.66 -19.69
C SER A 99 13.50 12.67 -19.76
N GLN A 100 14.13 12.99 -18.65
CA GLN A 100 15.28 13.90 -18.62
C GLN A 100 16.60 13.20 -18.92
N ASP A 101 16.61 11.90 -18.92
CA ASP A 101 17.78 11.11 -19.30
C ASP A 101 17.86 10.94 -20.81
#